data_7edf04347ecc1ae01db98c27f727306a
#
_entry.id   7edf04347ecc1ae01db98c27f727306a
#
_cell.length_a   1.000
_cell.length_b   1.000
_cell.length_c   1.000
_cell.angle_alpha   90.00
_cell.angle_beta   90.00
_cell.angle_gamma   90.00
#
_symmetry.space_group_name_H-M   'P 1'
#
loop_
_entity.id
_entity.type
_entity.pdbx_description
1 polymer ?
#
loop_
_entity_poly.entity_id
_entity_poly.type
_entity_poly.pdbx_seq_one_letter_code
_entity_poly.pdbx_strand_id
1 'polypeptide(L)'
;MKVSKQFTFDAAHQLVGHFGKCANLHGHTYKVEVSLTGETEKRGSSKGMVVDFYHVKEKAGNLINRLDHAVLLEGNEPIFDKVDTKRVIFGFRTTAENMAKFLTWVLANMMQPYARLDSVKLWETPTGMAECDYYEIFTDEEIQLYKHVEFYDGDKRVTVEDLIYGE
;
A
#
# COMPACT_ATOMS: atom_id res chain seq x y z
N MET A 1 -19.31 -4.03 12.94
CA MET A 1 -18.17 -3.71 13.86
C MET A 1 -16.95 -3.39 13.01
N LYS A 2 -16.07 -2.49 13.47
CA LYS A 2 -14.83 -2.13 12.79
C LYS A 2 -13.63 -2.62 13.61
N VAL A 3 -12.64 -3.20 12.96
CA VAL A 3 -11.37 -3.62 13.56
C VAL A 3 -10.22 -3.07 12.71
N SER A 4 -9.08 -2.76 13.31
CA SER A 4 -7.95 -2.19 12.60
C SER A 4 -6.65 -2.86 13.00
N LYS A 5 -5.71 -2.91 12.04
CA LYS A 5 -4.33 -3.34 12.27
C LYS A 5 -3.37 -2.32 11.70
N GLN A 6 -2.32 -2.02 12.47
CA GLN A 6 -1.28 -1.08 12.06
C GLN A 6 -0.01 -1.81 11.59
N PHE A 7 0.66 -1.18 10.63
CA PHE A 7 1.96 -1.58 10.09
C PHE A 7 2.84 -0.35 9.97
N THR A 8 4.14 -0.55 9.90
CA THR A 8 5.12 0.49 9.57
C THR A 8 6.04 0.00 8.48
N PHE A 9 6.56 0.92 7.67
CA PHE A 9 7.61 0.66 6.71
C PHE A 9 8.47 1.90 6.51
N ASP A 10 9.75 1.72 6.28
CA ASP A 10 10.69 2.78 5.94
C ASP A 10 10.87 2.82 4.42
N ALA A 11 10.72 3.98 3.81
CA ALA A 11 10.95 4.12 2.38
C ALA A 11 11.46 5.51 2.04
N ALA A 12 12.22 5.59 0.94
CA ALA A 12 12.67 6.84 0.37
C ALA A 12 11.82 7.20 -0.86
N HIS A 13 11.60 8.48 -1.09
CA HIS A 13 10.95 8.99 -2.29
C HIS A 13 11.44 10.39 -2.67
N GLN A 14 11.02 10.82 -3.85
CA GLN A 14 11.26 12.17 -4.36
C GLN A 14 10.01 12.65 -5.09
N LEU A 15 9.57 13.88 -4.82
CA LEU A 15 8.50 14.50 -5.58
C LEU A 15 9.10 15.36 -6.70
N VAL A 16 9.32 14.76 -7.85
CA VAL A 16 9.95 15.41 -9.00
C VAL A 16 9.16 16.65 -9.42
N GLY A 17 9.85 17.77 -9.58
CA GLY A 17 9.23 19.05 -9.96
C GLY A 17 8.47 19.78 -8.83
N HIS A 18 8.53 19.28 -7.59
CA HIS A 18 8.01 20.02 -6.43
C HIS A 18 8.91 21.21 -6.10
N PHE A 19 8.33 22.34 -5.67
CA PHE A 19 9.09 23.56 -5.35
C PHE A 19 9.73 23.54 -3.95
N GLY A 20 9.29 22.65 -3.06
CA GLY A 20 9.76 22.55 -1.67
C GLY A 20 10.84 21.49 -1.47
N LYS A 21 11.19 21.22 -0.21
CA LYS A 21 12.24 20.27 0.18
C LYS A 21 12.00 18.86 -0.33
N CYS A 22 10.73 18.46 -0.51
CA CYS A 22 10.35 17.14 -1.03
C CYS A 22 10.77 16.90 -2.49
N ALA A 23 11.26 17.94 -3.20
CA ALA A 23 11.91 17.78 -4.49
C ALA A 23 13.23 17.00 -4.40
N ASN A 24 13.82 16.90 -3.22
CA ASN A 24 15.02 16.12 -2.98
C ASN A 24 14.66 14.69 -2.56
N LEU A 25 15.53 13.73 -2.86
CA LEU A 25 15.41 12.37 -2.36
C LEU A 25 15.49 12.39 -0.83
N HIS A 26 14.49 11.86 -0.17
CA HIS A 26 14.38 11.80 1.30
C HIS A 26 13.56 10.59 1.71
N GLY A 27 13.53 10.28 3.00
CA GLY A 27 12.83 9.12 3.50
C GLY A 27 11.93 9.42 4.68
N HIS A 28 10.97 8.52 4.88
CA HIS A 28 10.02 8.54 6.00
C HIS A 28 9.88 7.14 6.60
N THR A 29 9.56 7.11 7.89
CA THR A 29 8.93 5.94 8.50
C THR A 29 7.42 6.11 8.38
N TYR A 30 6.86 5.46 7.38
CA TYR A 30 5.42 5.45 7.15
C TYR A 30 4.71 4.57 8.18
N LYS A 31 3.51 4.99 8.60
CA LYS A 31 2.60 4.16 9.38
C LYS A 31 1.31 3.96 8.58
N VAL A 32 0.85 2.73 8.47
CA VAL A 32 -0.39 2.35 7.78
C VAL A 32 -1.35 1.74 8.79
N GLU A 33 -2.59 2.21 8.81
CA GLU A 33 -3.69 1.56 9.51
C GLU A 33 -4.69 1.03 8.51
N VAL A 34 -4.90 -0.28 8.53
CA VAL A 34 -5.88 -0.97 7.69
C VAL A 34 -7.10 -1.26 8.55
N SER A 35 -8.22 -0.64 8.21
CA SER A 35 -9.50 -0.80 8.90
C SER A 35 -10.43 -1.70 8.09
N LEU A 36 -10.98 -2.71 8.76
CA LEU A 36 -11.89 -3.71 8.19
C LEU A 36 -13.22 -3.68 8.94
N THR A 37 -14.31 -3.97 8.21
CA THR A 37 -15.65 -3.95 8.80
C THR A 37 -16.42 -5.22 8.45
N GLY A 38 -17.30 -5.62 9.34
CA GLY A 38 -18.17 -6.78 9.17
C GLY A 38 -18.91 -7.15 10.45
N GLU A 39 -19.66 -8.22 10.35
CA GLU A 39 -20.23 -8.88 11.53
C GLU A 39 -19.23 -9.88 12.10
N THR A 40 -19.37 -10.17 13.38
CA THR A 40 -18.54 -11.21 14.01
C THR A 40 -19.05 -12.59 13.64
N GLU A 41 -18.12 -13.51 13.37
CA GLU A 41 -18.44 -14.91 13.13
C GLU A 41 -19.14 -15.54 14.34
N LYS A 42 -20.19 -16.30 14.06
CA LYS A 42 -21.01 -16.94 15.11
C LYS A 42 -20.53 -18.33 15.50
N ARG A 43 -19.70 -18.98 14.66
CA ARG A 43 -19.27 -20.37 14.80
C ARG A 43 -17.83 -20.55 14.33
N GLY A 44 -17.26 -21.74 14.60
CA GLY A 44 -15.93 -22.12 14.16
C GLY A 44 -14.80 -21.50 14.99
N SER A 45 -13.58 -21.63 14.51
CA SER A 45 -12.36 -21.13 15.17
C SER A 45 -12.30 -19.61 15.26
N SER A 46 -12.94 -18.92 14.32
CA SER A 46 -13.00 -17.43 14.27
C SER A 46 -14.21 -16.85 14.99
N LYS A 47 -14.93 -17.66 15.83
CA LYS A 47 -16.09 -17.17 16.58
C LYS A 47 -15.76 -15.91 17.41
N GLY A 48 -16.58 -14.87 17.22
CA GLY A 48 -16.40 -13.56 17.87
C GLY A 48 -15.46 -12.59 17.15
N MET A 49 -14.85 -12.99 16.03
CA MET A 49 -13.98 -12.15 15.22
C MET A 49 -14.72 -11.62 13.98
N VAL A 50 -14.42 -10.38 13.58
CA VAL A 50 -14.77 -9.85 12.25
C VAL A 50 -13.86 -10.48 11.19
N VAL A 51 -12.59 -10.62 11.53
CA VAL A 51 -11.55 -11.26 10.74
C VAL A 51 -10.46 -11.75 11.68
N ASP A 52 -9.81 -12.85 11.34
CA ASP A 52 -8.59 -13.24 12.04
C ASP A 52 -7.45 -12.29 11.59
N PHE A 53 -6.81 -11.64 12.55
CA PHE A 53 -5.67 -10.77 12.28
C PHE A 53 -4.47 -11.46 11.64
N TYR A 54 -4.42 -12.79 11.68
CA TYR A 54 -3.47 -13.57 10.91
C TYR A 54 -3.61 -13.27 9.40
N HIS A 55 -4.82 -13.31 8.86
CA HIS A 55 -5.06 -13.02 7.44
C HIS A 55 -4.73 -11.57 7.08
N VAL A 56 -5.04 -10.63 7.97
CA VAL A 56 -4.66 -9.22 7.77
C VAL A 56 -3.14 -9.07 7.74
N LYS A 57 -2.44 -9.72 8.66
CA LYS A 57 -0.96 -9.72 8.71
C LYS A 57 -0.36 -10.34 7.47
N GLU A 58 -0.90 -11.48 7.03
CA GLU A 58 -0.40 -12.18 5.84
C GLU A 58 -0.57 -11.34 4.57
N LYS A 59 -1.78 -10.86 4.30
CA LYS A 59 -2.09 -10.14 3.05
C LYS A 59 -1.53 -8.70 3.06
N ALA A 60 -1.92 -7.89 4.03
CA ALA A 60 -1.43 -6.51 4.10
C ALA A 60 0.07 -6.46 4.39
N GLY A 61 0.58 -7.33 5.27
CA GLY A 61 2.01 -7.42 5.55
C GLY A 61 2.85 -7.77 4.32
N ASN A 62 2.37 -8.66 3.43
CA ASN A 62 3.06 -8.95 2.19
C ASN A 62 3.21 -7.70 1.30
N LEU A 63 2.15 -6.91 1.13
CA LEU A 63 2.20 -5.66 0.39
C LEU A 63 3.14 -4.65 1.06
N ILE A 64 2.99 -4.44 2.37
CA ILE A 64 3.80 -3.48 3.14
C ILE A 64 5.29 -3.86 3.10
N ASN A 65 5.63 -5.14 3.24
CA ASN A 65 7.01 -5.62 3.14
C ASN A 65 7.65 -5.32 1.79
N ARG A 66 6.86 -5.18 0.71
CA ARG A 66 7.40 -4.80 -0.61
C ARG A 66 7.75 -3.32 -0.70
N LEU A 67 7.07 -2.49 0.08
CA LEU A 67 7.37 -1.06 0.20
C LEU A 67 8.50 -0.79 1.18
N ASP A 68 8.69 -1.69 2.16
CA ASP A 68 9.68 -1.52 3.22
C ASP A 68 11.11 -1.58 2.68
N HIS A 69 11.95 -0.62 3.09
CA HIS A 69 13.33 -0.44 2.64
C HIS A 69 13.47 -0.28 1.12
N ALA A 70 12.45 0.30 0.46
CA ALA A 70 12.46 0.54 -0.97
C ALA A 70 12.60 2.03 -1.31
N VAL A 71 13.05 2.30 -2.53
CA VAL A 71 12.89 3.61 -3.16
C VAL A 71 11.58 3.62 -3.94
N LEU A 72 10.69 4.55 -3.64
CA LEU A 72 9.39 4.73 -4.28
C LEU A 72 9.56 5.74 -5.42
N LEU A 73 9.38 5.31 -6.66
CA LEU A 73 9.65 6.08 -7.87
C LEU A 73 8.37 6.44 -8.62
N GLU A 74 8.24 7.70 -9.04
CA GLU A 74 7.26 8.12 -10.03
C GLU A 74 7.84 7.86 -11.43
N GLY A 75 7.50 6.70 -12.03
CA GLY A 75 8.08 6.27 -13.30
C GLY A 75 9.45 5.62 -13.15
N ASN A 76 9.98 5.13 -14.26
CA ASN A 76 11.27 4.47 -14.29
C ASN A 76 12.40 5.50 -14.49
N GLU A 77 13.09 5.84 -13.42
CA GLU A 77 14.25 6.71 -13.45
C GLU A 77 15.51 5.90 -13.79
N PRO A 78 16.18 6.15 -14.95
CA PRO A 78 17.29 5.31 -15.41
C PRO A 78 18.47 5.20 -14.46
N ILE A 79 18.62 6.15 -13.53
CA ILE A 79 19.69 6.11 -12.51
C ILE A 79 19.54 4.91 -11.59
N PHE A 80 18.30 4.50 -11.31
CA PHE A 80 18.03 3.37 -10.40
C PHE A 80 18.19 2.00 -11.06
N ASP A 81 18.29 1.93 -12.40
CA ASP A 81 18.64 0.70 -13.11
C ASP A 81 20.10 0.27 -12.84
N LYS A 82 20.94 1.23 -12.41
CA LYS A 82 22.35 1.03 -12.12
C LYS A 82 22.66 0.89 -10.62
N VAL A 83 21.66 1.08 -9.77
CA VAL A 83 21.79 0.98 -8.32
C VAL A 83 21.14 -0.32 -7.89
N ASP A 84 21.92 -1.21 -7.28
CA ASP A 84 21.39 -2.44 -6.69
C ASP A 84 20.61 -2.09 -5.40
N THR A 85 19.37 -1.73 -5.58
CA THR A 85 18.47 -1.38 -4.49
C THR A 85 17.05 -1.86 -4.77
N LYS A 86 16.35 -2.19 -3.72
CA LYS A 86 14.92 -2.47 -3.76
C LYS A 86 14.17 -1.21 -4.18
N ARG A 87 13.28 -1.34 -5.15
CA ARG A 87 12.51 -0.21 -5.69
C ARG A 87 11.09 -0.59 -6.05
N VAL A 88 10.22 0.40 -6.00
CA VAL A 88 8.83 0.27 -6.46
C VAL A 88 8.56 1.37 -7.47
N ILE A 89 8.07 1.00 -8.64
CA ILE A 89 7.78 1.92 -9.74
C ILE A 89 6.28 2.14 -9.81
N PHE A 90 5.86 3.37 -9.61
CA PHE A 90 4.48 3.83 -9.71
C PHE A 90 4.28 4.62 -11.00
N GLY A 91 3.09 4.55 -11.57
CA GLY A 91 2.67 5.42 -12.67
C GLY A 91 2.10 6.76 -12.21
N PHE A 92 2.26 7.09 -10.92
CA PHE A 92 1.72 8.29 -10.29
C PHE A 92 2.68 8.82 -9.23
N ARG A 93 2.51 10.10 -8.87
CA ARG A 93 3.31 10.76 -7.84
C ARG A 93 3.05 10.15 -6.46
N THR A 94 4.12 9.85 -5.72
CA THR A 94 4.08 9.14 -4.43
C THR A 94 3.79 10.07 -3.25
N THR A 95 2.75 10.92 -3.36
CA THR A 95 2.23 11.69 -2.24
C THR A 95 1.45 10.79 -1.27
N ALA A 96 1.27 11.24 -0.03
CA ALA A 96 0.52 10.48 0.97
C ALA A 96 -0.92 10.17 0.49
N GLU A 97 -1.56 11.10 -0.20
CA GLU A 97 -2.92 10.94 -0.73
C GLU A 97 -2.99 9.85 -1.80
N ASN A 98 -2.11 9.92 -2.80
CA ASN A 98 -2.07 8.93 -3.87
C ASN A 98 -1.68 7.54 -3.35
N MET A 99 -0.75 7.48 -2.41
CA MET A 99 -0.36 6.23 -1.74
C MET A 99 -1.49 5.65 -0.90
N ALA A 100 -2.27 6.49 -0.19
CA ALA A 100 -3.44 6.02 0.55
C ALA A 100 -4.51 5.44 -0.38
N LYS A 101 -4.81 6.12 -1.51
CA LYS A 101 -5.72 5.60 -2.55
C LYS A 101 -5.24 4.26 -3.12
N PHE A 102 -3.97 4.19 -3.52
CA PHE A 102 -3.35 2.97 -4.03
C PHE A 102 -3.47 1.81 -3.04
N LEU A 103 -3.06 2.02 -1.79
CA LEU A 103 -3.15 1.01 -0.75
C LEU A 103 -4.59 0.57 -0.49
N THR A 104 -5.55 1.50 -0.51
CA THR A 104 -6.97 1.21 -0.34
C THR A 104 -7.48 0.28 -1.44
N TRP A 105 -7.19 0.62 -2.70
CA TRP A 105 -7.63 -0.20 -3.83
C TRP A 105 -7.01 -1.61 -3.80
N VAL A 106 -5.71 -1.72 -3.59
CA VAL A 106 -5.01 -3.01 -3.57
C VAL A 106 -5.51 -3.87 -2.40
N LEU A 107 -5.56 -3.29 -1.18
CA LEU A 107 -5.97 -4.03 0.01
C LEU A 107 -7.45 -4.41 -0.02
N ALA A 108 -8.32 -3.60 -0.64
CA ALA A 108 -9.72 -3.97 -0.84
C ALA A 108 -9.85 -5.27 -1.65
N ASN A 109 -9.05 -5.42 -2.72
CA ASN A 109 -9.03 -6.64 -3.53
C ASN A 109 -8.40 -7.82 -2.77
N MET A 110 -7.28 -7.61 -2.07
CA MET A 110 -6.59 -8.68 -1.34
C MET A 110 -7.38 -9.19 -0.12
N MET A 111 -8.17 -8.33 0.53
CA MET A 111 -8.91 -8.66 1.76
C MET A 111 -10.32 -9.16 1.49
N GLN A 112 -10.86 -8.99 0.29
CA GLN A 112 -12.24 -9.36 -0.07
C GLN A 112 -12.67 -10.77 0.38
N PRO A 113 -11.83 -11.82 0.30
CA PRO A 113 -12.22 -13.15 0.75
C PRO A 113 -12.41 -13.29 2.27
N TYR A 114 -11.87 -12.34 3.06
CA TYR A 114 -11.83 -12.44 4.52
C TYR A 114 -12.73 -11.44 5.21
N ALA A 115 -12.68 -10.17 4.80
CA ALA A 115 -13.51 -9.10 5.35
C ALA A 115 -13.54 -7.91 4.38
N ARG A 116 -14.56 -7.07 4.49
CA ARG A 116 -14.63 -5.84 3.71
C ARG A 116 -13.68 -4.79 4.27
N LEU A 117 -12.86 -4.21 3.40
CA LEU A 117 -12.07 -3.03 3.74
C LEU A 117 -13.03 -1.86 4.05
N ASP A 118 -12.73 -1.09 5.07
CA ASP A 118 -13.43 0.14 5.42
C ASP A 118 -12.63 1.37 5.00
N SER A 119 -11.40 1.50 5.47
CA SER A 119 -10.47 2.57 5.06
C SER A 119 -9.01 2.17 5.26
N VAL A 120 -8.13 2.94 4.62
CA VAL A 120 -6.69 2.93 4.89
C VAL A 120 -6.25 4.33 5.29
N LYS A 121 -5.54 4.43 6.42
CA LYS A 121 -4.84 5.65 6.82
C LYS A 121 -3.35 5.46 6.62
N LEU A 122 -2.72 6.46 6.01
CA LEU A 122 -1.27 6.50 5.80
C LEU A 122 -0.70 7.77 6.44
N TRP A 123 0.15 7.60 7.43
CA TRP A 123 0.97 8.68 7.99
C TRP A 123 2.32 8.68 7.27
N GLU A 124 2.62 9.76 6.57
CA GLU A 124 3.94 10.02 5.99
C GLU A 124 4.90 10.58 7.06
N THR A 125 4.34 11.39 7.97
CA THR A 125 5.05 11.93 9.13
C THR A 125 4.22 11.67 10.40
N PRO A 126 4.79 11.83 11.61
CA PRO A 126 4.02 11.64 12.85
C PRO A 126 2.76 12.52 12.97
N THR A 127 2.71 13.64 12.25
CA THR A 127 1.63 14.65 12.34
C THR A 127 0.84 14.84 11.05
N GLY A 128 1.27 14.22 9.93
CA GLY A 128 0.60 14.35 8.63
C GLY A 128 0.14 13.00 8.11
N MET A 129 -1.15 12.89 7.78
CA MET A 129 -1.71 11.66 7.24
C MET A 129 -2.78 11.92 6.20
N ALA A 130 -2.96 10.96 5.30
CA ALA A 130 -4.08 10.85 4.39
C ALA A 130 -4.92 9.61 4.73
N GLU A 131 -6.23 9.73 4.62
CA GLU A 131 -7.18 8.62 4.74
C GLU A 131 -7.96 8.48 3.45
N CYS A 132 -8.11 7.25 2.99
CA CYS A 132 -8.94 6.91 1.85
C CYS A 132 -9.93 5.83 2.26
N ASP A 133 -11.22 6.10 2.08
CA ASP A 133 -12.31 5.17 2.37
C ASP A 133 -12.54 4.19 1.23
N TYR A 134 -13.06 3.00 1.56
CA TYR A 134 -13.45 2.00 0.56
C TYR A 134 -14.44 2.52 -0.49
N TYR A 135 -15.28 3.48 -0.12
CA TYR A 135 -16.28 4.07 -1.02
C TYR A 135 -15.74 5.18 -1.92
N GLU A 136 -14.42 5.48 -1.83
CA GLU A 136 -13.78 6.36 -2.78
C GLU A 136 -13.99 5.85 -4.21
N ILE A 137 -14.37 6.75 -5.10
CA ILE A 137 -14.55 6.40 -6.52
C ILE A 137 -13.18 6.44 -7.19
N PHE A 138 -12.71 5.28 -7.60
CA PHE A 138 -11.50 5.16 -8.43
C PHE A 138 -11.88 5.23 -9.89
N THR A 139 -11.19 6.06 -10.67
CA THR A 139 -11.36 6.10 -12.12
C THR A 139 -10.71 4.86 -12.77
N ASP A 140 -11.17 4.51 -13.98
CA ASP A 140 -10.55 3.41 -14.73
C ASP A 140 -9.06 3.67 -15.00
N GLU A 141 -8.68 4.93 -15.19
CA GLU A 141 -7.29 5.34 -15.36
C GLU A 141 -6.46 5.07 -14.10
N GLU A 142 -6.95 5.49 -12.92
CA GLU A 142 -6.28 5.19 -11.64
C GLU A 142 -6.12 3.69 -11.42
N ILE A 143 -7.17 2.91 -11.70
CA ILE A 143 -7.13 1.44 -11.56
C ILE A 143 -6.06 0.83 -12.48
N GLN A 144 -5.95 1.30 -13.72
CA GLN A 144 -4.91 0.82 -14.62
C GLN A 144 -3.50 1.18 -14.11
N LEU A 145 -3.30 2.40 -13.60
CA LEU A 145 -2.02 2.78 -12.99
C LEU A 145 -1.67 1.89 -11.78
N TYR A 146 -2.66 1.57 -10.93
CA TYR A 146 -2.44 0.71 -9.75
C TYR A 146 -2.08 -0.72 -10.12
N LYS A 147 -2.73 -1.31 -11.13
CA LYS A 147 -2.42 -2.66 -11.62
C LYS A 147 -0.98 -2.79 -12.13
N HIS A 148 -0.47 -1.74 -12.74
CA HIS A 148 0.86 -1.71 -13.34
C HIS A 148 1.98 -1.28 -12.39
N VAL A 149 1.71 -1.11 -11.10
CA VAL A 149 2.77 -0.87 -10.11
C VAL A 149 3.67 -2.11 -10.04
N GLU A 150 4.97 -1.87 -10.11
CA GLU A 150 5.99 -2.91 -10.18
C GLU A 150 6.91 -2.85 -8.96
N PHE A 151 7.12 -3.98 -8.34
CA PHE A 151 8.01 -4.17 -7.21
C PHE A 151 9.27 -4.93 -7.65
N TYR A 152 10.42 -4.37 -7.40
CA TYR A 152 11.72 -4.97 -7.69
C TYR A 152 12.52 -5.22 -6.42
N ASP A 153 13.07 -6.43 -6.30
CA ASP A 153 13.98 -6.85 -5.23
C ASP A 153 15.08 -7.72 -5.86
N GLY A 154 16.23 -7.12 -6.15
CA GLY A 154 17.22 -7.69 -7.04
C GLY A 154 16.65 -7.94 -8.43
N ASP A 155 16.84 -9.15 -8.96
CA ASP A 155 16.31 -9.57 -10.27
C ASP A 155 14.83 -9.98 -10.24
N LYS A 156 14.21 -9.99 -9.06
CA LYS A 156 12.80 -10.37 -8.92
C LYS A 156 11.91 -9.18 -9.20
N ARG A 157 10.96 -9.38 -10.10
CA ARG A 157 9.88 -8.42 -10.40
C ARG A 157 8.53 -9.06 -10.07
N VAL A 158 7.69 -8.31 -9.39
CA VAL A 158 6.29 -8.68 -9.09
C VAL A 158 5.41 -7.48 -9.38
N THR A 159 4.23 -7.69 -9.94
CA THR A 159 3.24 -6.65 -10.17
C THR A 159 2.13 -6.70 -9.12
N VAL A 160 1.30 -5.65 -9.07
CA VAL A 160 0.09 -5.66 -8.23
C VAL A 160 -0.87 -6.76 -8.70
N GLU A 161 -0.98 -7.01 -10.00
CA GLU A 161 -1.81 -8.10 -10.52
C GLU A 161 -1.34 -9.47 -10.00
N ASP A 162 -0.02 -9.69 -9.92
CA ASP A 162 0.53 -10.92 -9.33
C ASP A 162 0.18 -11.06 -7.84
N LEU A 163 0.10 -9.92 -7.11
CA LEU A 163 -0.26 -9.93 -5.68
C LEU A 163 -1.74 -10.20 -5.43
N ILE A 164 -2.61 -9.74 -6.31
CA ILE A 164 -4.07 -9.88 -6.16
C ILE A 164 -4.54 -11.23 -6.72
N TYR A 165 -4.03 -11.64 -7.87
CA TYR A 165 -4.53 -12.78 -8.65
C TYR A 165 -3.53 -13.92 -8.81
N GLY A 166 -2.26 -13.71 -8.47
CA GLY A 166 -1.23 -14.75 -8.48
C GLY A 166 -1.49 -15.78 -7.38
N GLU A 167 -1.40 -17.06 -7.72
CA GLU A 167 -1.46 -18.19 -6.78
C GLU A 167 -0.14 -18.33 -5.98
#